data_14f5172901afa9538fda4be09618e97c
#
_entry.id   14f5172901afa9538fda4be09618e97c
#
_cell.length_a   1.000
_cell.length_b   1.000
_cell.length_c   1.000
_cell.angle_alpha   90.00
_cell.angle_beta   90.00
_cell.angle_gamma   90.00
#
_symmetry.space_group_name_H-M   'P 1'
#
loop_
_entity.id
_entity.type
_entity.pdbx_description
1 polymer ?
#
loop_
_entity_poly.entity_id
_entity_poly.type
_entity_poly.pdbx_seq_one_letter_code
_entity_poly.pdbx_strand_id
1 'polypeptide(L)'
;MAFSLLPLFIHADDTEIYTGIAERDAPNVIFIMDTSGSMGWANDGYRYPPAGESRLEQVQEAAIDTINNTDGINIALMKFNEDRSGYGGYVDMPMTPVADARADFASKMNSYRATGGTPITESLEESLRYLRGDSVLYGKYGSTYYSDSATRTGGTYNSPISHQCQKNHVVLFSDGQPSSDTGVNYG
;
A
#
# COMPACT_ATOMS: atom_id res chain seq x y z
N MET A 1 52.43 47.44 30.36
CA MET A 1 51.17 46.80 30.35
C MET A 1 51.12 45.87 29.14
N ALA A 2 51.22 44.54 29.36
CA ALA A 2 51.21 43.58 28.31
C ALA A 2 49.76 42.97 28.24
N PHE A 3 49.08 43.13 27.12
CA PHE A 3 47.78 42.55 26.86
C PHE A 3 47.99 41.14 26.32
N SER A 4 47.59 40.15 27.11
CA SER A 4 47.59 38.75 26.69
C SER A 4 46.31 38.48 25.94
N LEU A 5 46.38 38.21 24.61
CA LEU A 5 45.27 37.70 23.82
C LEU A 5 45.21 36.19 24.02
N LEU A 6 44.18 35.69 24.70
CA LEU A 6 43.81 34.27 24.71
C LEU A 6 43.06 33.93 23.41
N PRO A 7 43.43 32.84 22.70
CA PRO A 7 42.66 32.40 21.56
C PRO A 7 41.35 31.77 22.04
N LEU A 8 40.22 32.32 21.57
CA LEU A 8 38.93 31.64 21.65
C LEU A 8 38.93 30.47 20.63
N PHE A 9 38.99 29.28 21.13
CA PHE A 9 38.67 28.11 20.32
C PHE A 9 37.14 28.01 20.19
N ILE A 10 36.61 28.40 19.03
CA ILE A 10 35.23 28.10 18.64
C ILE A 10 35.24 26.65 18.20
N HIS A 11 34.79 25.77 19.07
CA HIS A 11 34.44 24.40 18.65
C HIS A 11 33.07 24.51 17.97
N ALA A 12 33.06 24.43 16.66
CA ALA A 12 31.85 24.10 15.95
C ALA A 12 31.59 22.59 16.20
N ASP A 13 30.68 22.33 17.11
CA ASP A 13 30.26 20.94 17.37
C ASP A 13 29.28 20.54 16.26
N ASP A 14 29.82 19.93 15.21
CA ASP A 14 29.07 19.46 14.04
C ASP A 14 28.19 18.22 14.37
N THR A 15 28.21 17.78 15.63
CA THR A 15 27.45 16.62 16.09
C THR A 15 26.00 16.94 16.46
N GLU A 16 25.66 18.21 16.69
CA GLU A 16 24.25 18.57 16.98
C GLU A 16 23.30 18.48 15.78
N ILE A 17 23.83 18.39 14.55
CA ILE A 17 23.01 18.22 13.35
C ILE A 17 22.42 16.81 13.28
N TYR A 18 23.02 15.84 13.97
CA TYR A 18 22.56 14.43 13.95
C TYR A 18 21.74 14.00 15.17
N THR A 19 21.68 14.79 16.23
CA THR A 19 20.85 14.48 17.41
C THR A 19 19.38 14.85 17.26
N GLY A 20 19.04 15.59 16.23
CA GLY A 20 17.68 15.78 15.75
C GLY A 20 17.27 14.69 14.75
N ILE A 21 17.50 13.42 15.04
CA ILE A 21 16.72 12.36 14.43
C ILE A 21 15.33 12.47 15.10
N ALA A 22 14.52 13.39 14.57
CA ALA A 22 13.09 13.25 14.70
C ALA A 22 12.78 11.76 14.45
N GLU A 23 12.04 11.13 15.37
CA GLU A 23 11.54 9.80 15.13
C GLU A 23 11.11 9.76 13.68
N ARG A 24 11.85 8.99 12.85
CA ARG A 24 11.51 8.91 11.43
C ARG A 24 10.14 8.31 11.41
N ASP A 25 9.17 9.09 10.97
CA ASP A 25 7.83 8.56 10.79
C ASP A 25 7.92 7.22 10.07
N ALA A 26 7.23 6.25 10.61
CA ALA A 26 7.17 4.92 10.02
C ALA A 26 6.80 5.05 8.54
N PRO A 27 7.54 4.42 7.62
CA PRO A 27 7.21 4.49 6.20
C PRO A 27 5.83 3.86 5.96
N ASN A 28 5.09 4.44 5.03
CA ASN A 28 3.83 3.89 4.56
C ASN A 28 4.09 2.87 3.46
N VAL A 29 3.45 1.71 3.56
CA VAL A 29 3.51 0.65 2.55
C VAL A 29 2.09 0.26 2.16
N ILE A 30 1.74 0.44 0.90
CA ILE A 30 0.48 -0.06 0.33
C ILE A 30 0.77 -1.39 -0.35
N PHE A 31 0.08 -2.43 0.10
CA PHE A 31 0.05 -3.72 -0.59
C PHE A 31 -1.14 -3.73 -1.54
N ILE A 32 -0.89 -3.94 -2.83
CA ILE A 32 -1.92 -4.18 -3.84
C ILE A 32 -1.91 -5.65 -4.20
N MET A 33 -3.01 -6.33 -3.90
CA MET A 33 -3.19 -7.73 -4.19
C MET A 33 -3.94 -7.92 -5.51
N ASP A 34 -3.30 -8.59 -6.45
CA ASP A 34 -3.95 -9.12 -7.63
C ASP A 34 -4.92 -10.24 -7.22
N THR A 35 -6.20 -9.99 -7.43
CA THR A 35 -7.27 -10.96 -7.22
C THR A 35 -7.89 -11.42 -8.53
N SER A 36 -7.18 -11.26 -9.66
CA SER A 36 -7.65 -11.71 -10.98
C SER A 36 -7.84 -13.23 -11.05
N GLY A 37 -8.59 -13.67 -12.05
CA GLY A 37 -8.94 -15.08 -12.20
C GLY A 37 -7.74 -16.03 -12.35
N SER A 38 -6.63 -15.56 -12.95
CA SER A 38 -5.39 -16.34 -13.12
C SER A 38 -4.69 -16.65 -11.80
N MET A 39 -4.86 -15.79 -10.80
CA MET A 39 -4.33 -16.03 -9.45
C MET A 39 -4.94 -17.27 -8.77
N GLY A 40 -6.10 -17.73 -9.23
CA GLY A 40 -6.70 -18.99 -8.79
C GLY A 40 -6.06 -20.25 -9.39
N TRP A 41 -5.07 -20.12 -10.27
CA TRP A 41 -4.40 -21.25 -10.90
C TRP A 41 -3.12 -21.62 -10.15
N ALA A 42 -2.66 -22.87 -10.34
CA ALA A 42 -1.34 -23.28 -9.86
C ALA A 42 -0.21 -22.61 -10.68
N ASN A 43 1.01 -22.66 -10.16
CA ASN A 43 2.18 -22.06 -10.82
C ASN A 43 2.51 -22.72 -12.17
N ASP A 44 2.16 -23.99 -12.36
CA ASP A 44 2.30 -24.73 -13.63
C ASP A 44 1.17 -24.44 -14.64
N GLY A 45 0.20 -23.59 -14.26
CA GLY A 45 -0.96 -23.22 -15.08
C GLY A 45 -2.17 -24.12 -14.90
N TYR A 46 -2.15 -25.09 -13.99
CA TYR A 46 -3.32 -25.92 -13.70
C TYR A 46 -4.43 -25.08 -13.05
N ARG A 47 -5.62 -25.12 -13.66
CA ARG A 47 -6.73 -24.19 -13.33
C ARG A 47 -7.51 -24.55 -12.06
N TYR A 48 -7.37 -25.75 -11.56
CA TYR A 48 -8.14 -26.28 -10.43
C TYR A 48 -7.21 -26.93 -9.41
N PRO A 49 -6.23 -26.17 -8.84
CA PRO A 49 -5.29 -26.75 -7.90
C PRO A 49 -6.00 -27.21 -6.62
N PRO A 50 -5.41 -28.16 -5.88
CA PRO A 50 -5.81 -28.43 -4.51
C PRO A 50 -5.73 -27.17 -3.64
N ALA A 51 -6.43 -27.19 -2.51
CA ALA A 51 -6.40 -26.07 -1.56
C ALA A 51 -4.96 -25.79 -1.09
N GLY A 52 -4.58 -24.52 -1.06
CA GLY A 52 -3.24 -24.07 -0.71
C GLY A 52 -2.24 -24.00 -1.86
N GLU A 53 -2.60 -24.47 -3.05
CA GLU A 53 -1.68 -24.54 -4.20
C GLU A 53 -1.93 -23.48 -5.27
N SER A 54 -2.98 -22.68 -5.16
CA SER A 54 -3.18 -21.55 -6.06
C SER A 54 -2.16 -20.43 -5.79
N ARG A 55 -1.84 -19.66 -6.83
CA ARG A 55 -0.95 -18.50 -6.72
C ARG A 55 -1.43 -17.53 -5.65
N LEU A 56 -2.74 -17.28 -5.61
CA LEU A 56 -3.35 -16.39 -4.62
C LEU A 56 -3.09 -16.90 -3.20
N GLU A 57 -3.38 -18.16 -2.91
CA GLU A 57 -3.20 -18.74 -1.57
C GLU A 57 -1.73 -18.71 -1.13
N GLN A 58 -0.79 -19.00 -2.04
CA GLN A 58 0.65 -18.93 -1.75
C GLN A 58 1.10 -17.49 -1.46
N VAL A 59 0.61 -16.50 -2.20
CA VAL A 59 0.93 -15.08 -1.96
C VAL A 59 0.27 -14.59 -0.67
N GLN A 60 -0.96 -15.02 -0.36
CA GLN A 60 -1.64 -14.71 0.90
C GLN A 60 -0.82 -15.19 2.09
N GLU A 61 -0.37 -16.45 2.07
CA GLU A 61 0.46 -17.04 3.13
C GLU A 61 1.77 -16.26 3.29
N ALA A 62 2.51 -16.05 2.20
CA ALA A 62 3.79 -15.33 2.21
C ALA A 62 3.65 -13.88 2.69
N ALA A 63 2.59 -13.17 2.29
CA ALA A 63 2.35 -11.80 2.71
C ALA A 63 1.99 -11.72 4.19
N ILE A 64 1.15 -12.63 4.68
CA ILE A 64 0.79 -12.71 6.11
C ILE A 64 2.03 -13.00 6.96
N ASP A 65 2.86 -13.97 6.55
CA ASP A 65 4.09 -14.30 7.25
C ASP A 65 5.07 -13.11 7.26
N THR A 66 5.23 -12.42 6.13
CA THR A 66 6.05 -11.21 6.03
C THR A 66 5.59 -10.14 7.00
N ILE A 67 4.28 -9.87 7.06
CA ILE A 67 3.72 -8.82 7.94
C ILE A 67 3.84 -9.22 9.41
N ASN A 68 3.72 -10.50 9.74
CA ASN A 68 3.90 -10.98 11.11
C ASN A 68 5.34 -10.78 11.62
N ASN A 69 6.31 -10.78 10.72
CA ASN A 69 7.74 -10.62 11.01
C ASN A 69 8.29 -9.21 10.72
N THR A 70 7.43 -8.24 10.41
CA THR A 70 7.83 -6.87 10.09
C THR A 70 7.38 -5.91 11.18
N ASP A 71 8.24 -4.96 11.55
CA ASP A 71 7.95 -3.88 12.51
C ASP A 71 8.33 -2.51 11.92
N GLY A 72 7.83 -1.45 12.56
CA GLY A 72 8.24 -0.08 12.27
C GLY A 72 7.75 0.49 10.94
N ILE A 73 6.67 -0.04 10.38
CA ILE A 73 6.00 0.47 9.18
C ILE A 73 4.50 0.69 9.43
N ASN A 74 3.89 1.53 8.60
CA ASN A 74 2.44 1.55 8.43
C ASN A 74 2.06 0.78 7.18
N ILE A 75 0.95 0.03 7.23
CA ILE A 75 0.47 -0.76 6.09
C ILE A 75 -0.97 -0.42 5.73
N ALA A 76 -1.26 -0.42 4.44
CA ALA A 76 -2.60 -0.42 3.89
C ALA A 76 -2.73 -1.58 2.91
N LEU A 77 -3.95 -2.07 2.73
CA LEU A 77 -4.23 -3.16 1.81
C LEU A 77 -5.21 -2.70 0.74
N MET A 78 -4.87 -2.97 -0.50
CA MET A 78 -5.71 -2.78 -1.67
C MET A 78 -5.86 -4.09 -2.40
N LYS A 79 -6.94 -4.23 -3.12
CA LYS A 79 -7.16 -5.35 -4.03
C LYS A 79 -7.82 -4.88 -5.33
N PHE A 80 -7.78 -5.72 -6.36
CA PHE A 80 -8.51 -5.46 -7.57
C PHE A 80 -10.03 -5.53 -7.32
N ASN A 81 -10.77 -4.72 -8.06
CA ASN A 81 -12.21 -4.74 -8.00
C ASN A 81 -12.74 -5.88 -8.87
N GLU A 82 -13.45 -6.81 -8.25
CA GLU A 82 -14.01 -8.01 -8.88
C GLU A 82 -15.30 -7.71 -9.66
N ASP A 83 -15.93 -6.57 -9.38
CA ASP A 83 -17.18 -6.23 -10.02
C ASP A 83 -16.95 -5.81 -11.48
N ARG A 84 -17.72 -6.40 -12.40
CA ARG A 84 -17.62 -6.16 -13.85
C ARG A 84 -17.78 -4.71 -14.25
N SER A 85 -18.28 -3.89 -13.38
CA SER A 85 -18.55 -2.48 -13.59
C SER A 85 -17.44 -1.55 -13.14
N GLY A 86 -16.45 -2.04 -12.40
CA GLY A 86 -15.32 -1.26 -11.89
C GLY A 86 -14.00 -1.89 -12.29
N TYR A 87 -13.40 -1.40 -13.35
CA TYR A 87 -12.01 -1.72 -13.66
C TYR A 87 -11.12 -0.90 -12.73
N GLY A 88 -10.29 -1.55 -11.94
CA GLY A 88 -9.36 -0.89 -11.02
C GLY A 88 -9.28 -1.59 -9.68
N GLY A 89 -8.76 -0.89 -8.70
CA GLY A 89 -8.61 -1.36 -7.33
C GLY A 89 -9.23 -0.43 -6.32
N TYR A 90 -9.28 -0.86 -5.08
CA TYR A 90 -9.78 -0.05 -3.98
C TYR A 90 -9.03 -0.32 -2.68
N VAL A 91 -9.02 0.65 -1.78
CA VAL A 91 -8.40 0.52 -0.47
C VAL A 91 -9.36 -0.24 0.45
N ASP A 92 -9.00 -1.47 0.75
CA ASP A 92 -9.81 -2.37 1.58
C ASP A 92 -9.46 -2.30 3.07
N MET A 93 -8.21 -1.91 3.39
CA MET A 93 -7.76 -1.65 4.75
C MET A 93 -7.03 -0.30 4.80
N PRO A 94 -7.42 0.62 5.70
CA PRO A 94 -6.78 1.91 5.83
C PRO A 94 -5.32 1.77 6.30
N MET A 95 -4.50 2.80 6.03
CA MET A 95 -3.13 2.89 6.52
C MET A 95 -3.13 2.84 8.05
N THR A 96 -2.47 1.82 8.59
CA THR A 96 -2.48 1.50 10.02
C THR A 96 -1.08 1.04 10.44
N PRO A 97 -0.57 1.40 11.64
CA PRO A 97 0.67 0.84 12.16
C PRO A 97 0.64 -0.69 12.13
N VAL A 98 1.72 -1.30 11.62
CA VAL A 98 1.75 -2.76 11.40
C VAL A 98 1.44 -3.56 12.66
N ALA A 99 1.86 -3.07 13.82
CA ALA A 99 1.59 -3.73 15.11
C ALA A 99 0.09 -3.89 15.40
N ASP A 100 -0.72 -2.93 14.97
CA ASP A 100 -2.17 -2.90 15.17
C ASP A 100 -2.93 -3.56 14.01
N ALA A 101 -2.30 -3.65 12.84
CA ALA A 101 -2.92 -4.10 11.60
C ALA A 101 -2.88 -5.60 11.35
N ARG A 102 -1.97 -6.36 11.99
CA ARG A 102 -1.68 -7.77 11.63
C ARG A 102 -2.91 -8.66 11.54
N ALA A 103 -3.79 -8.59 12.55
CA ALA A 103 -4.98 -9.45 12.59
C ALA A 103 -5.99 -9.10 11.48
N ASP A 104 -6.22 -7.81 11.24
CA ASP A 104 -7.13 -7.36 10.18
C ASP A 104 -6.55 -7.63 8.80
N PHE A 105 -5.26 -7.39 8.60
CA PHE A 105 -4.54 -7.74 7.38
C PHE A 105 -4.68 -9.22 7.04
N ALA A 106 -4.39 -10.11 7.99
CA ALA A 106 -4.53 -11.56 7.79
C ALA A 106 -5.98 -11.97 7.50
N SER A 107 -6.94 -11.39 8.21
CA SER A 107 -8.36 -11.66 8.01
C SER A 107 -8.83 -11.27 6.60
N LYS A 108 -8.47 -10.06 6.15
CA LYS A 108 -8.82 -9.58 4.81
C LYS A 108 -8.12 -10.40 3.73
N MET A 109 -6.81 -10.63 3.85
CA MET A 109 -6.04 -11.44 2.92
C MET A 109 -6.68 -12.83 2.72
N ASN A 110 -7.01 -13.52 3.80
CA ASN A 110 -7.64 -14.86 3.74
C ASN A 110 -9.06 -14.83 3.15
N SER A 111 -9.72 -13.67 3.13
CA SER A 111 -11.05 -13.51 2.54
C SER A 111 -11.04 -13.38 1.02
N TYR A 112 -9.90 -12.99 0.43
CA TYR A 112 -9.81 -12.72 -1.01
C TYR A 112 -9.97 -14.01 -1.83
N ARG A 113 -10.59 -13.84 -2.99
CA ARG A 113 -10.82 -14.92 -3.96
C ARG A 113 -10.36 -14.45 -5.33
N ALA A 114 -9.84 -15.38 -6.11
CA ALA A 114 -9.39 -15.10 -7.47
C ALA A 114 -10.56 -15.03 -8.44
N THR A 115 -10.81 -13.84 -9.00
CA THR A 115 -11.88 -13.61 -9.98
C THR A 115 -11.64 -12.31 -10.75
N GLY A 116 -12.24 -12.14 -11.91
CA GLY A 116 -12.17 -10.91 -12.69
C GLY A 116 -10.91 -10.72 -13.53
N GLY A 117 -10.68 -9.49 -13.94
CA GLY A 117 -9.54 -9.05 -14.77
C GLY A 117 -8.35 -8.55 -13.94
N THR A 118 -7.36 -8.00 -14.64
CA THR A 118 -6.06 -7.57 -14.06
C THR A 118 -5.84 -6.06 -14.31
N PRO A 119 -6.60 -5.15 -13.67
CA PRO A 119 -6.51 -3.70 -13.89
C PRO A 119 -5.36 -3.09 -13.06
N ILE A 120 -4.12 -3.38 -13.45
CA ILE A 120 -2.92 -2.95 -12.73
C ILE A 120 -2.79 -1.42 -12.72
N THR A 121 -2.94 -0.80 -13.88
CA THR A 121 -2.70 0.64 -14.05
C THR A 121 -3.70 1.47 -13.24
N GLU A 122 -4.97 1.10 -13.29
CA GLU A 122 -6.03 1.76 -12.54
C GLU A 122 -5.85 1.55 -11.02
N SER A 123 -5.38 0.38 -10.61
CA SER A 123 -5.12 0.10 -9.19
C SER A 123 -3.92 0.91 -8.66
N LEU A 124 -2.87 1.07 -9.47
CA LEU A 124 -1.73 1.93 -9.15
C LEU A 124 -2.16 3.41 -9.08
N GLU A 125 -2.95 3.87 -10.04
CA GLU A 125 -3.50 5.24 -10.02
C GLU A 125 -4.34 5.47 -8.75
N GLU A 126 -5.20 4.53 -8.38
CA GLU A 126 -6.02 4.66 -7.18
C GLU A 126 -5.18 4.69 -5.90
N SER A 127 -4.07 3.93 -5.86
CA SER A 127 -3.12 3.99 -4.74
C SER A 127 -2.46 5.35 -4.59
N LEU A 128 -2.10 5.99 -5.71
CA LEU A 128 -1.56 7.35 -5.71
C LEU A 128 -2.60 8.38 -5.26
N ARG A 129 -3.86 8.20 -5.66
CA ARG A 129 -4.98 9.05 -5.23
C ARG A 129 -5.19 8.95 -3.72
N TYR A 130 -5.11 7.75 -3.16
CA TYR A 130 -5.15 7.56 -1.71
C TYR A 130 -4.00 8.27 -1.01
N LEU A 131 -2.76 8.10 -1.49
CA LEU A 131 -1.61 8.78 -0.91
C LEU A 131 -1.73 10.31 -0.96
N ARG A 132 -2.25 10.86 -2.05
CA ARG A 132 -2.40 12.32 -2.23
C ARG A 132 -3.60 12.92 -1.53
N GLY A 133 -4.58 12.13 -1.13
CA GLY A 133 -5.87 12.63 -0.64
C GLY A 133 -6.76 13.16 -1.78
N ASP A 134 -6.65 12.58 -2.97
CA ASP A 134 -7.46 12.93 -4.14
C ASP A 134 -8.85 12.29 -4.07
N SER A 135 -9.73 12.66 -5.01
CA SER A 135 -11.05 12.04 -5.12
C SER A 135 -10.95 10.57 -5.50
N VAL A 136 -11.81 9.73 -4.88
CA VAL A 136 -11.96 8.30 -5.23
C VAL A 136 -12.41 8.19 -6.69
N LEU A 137 -11.67 7.42 -7.49
CA LEU A 137 -11.96 7.22 -8.91
C LEU A 137 -12.40 5.77 -9.20
N TYR A 138 -11.48 4.82 -9.04
CA TYR A 138 -11.73 3.40 -9.29
C TYR A 138 -12.24 2.64 -8.06
N GLY A 139 -12.01 3.18 -6.87
CA GLY A 139 -12.54 2.64 -5.61
C GLY A 139 -14.04 2.83 -5.42
N LYS A 140 -14.78 3.15 -6.51
CA LYS A 140 -16.24 3.34 -6.52
C LYS A 140 -16.86 2.96 -7.86
N TYR A 141 -18.17 2.71 -7.83
CA TYR A 141 -19.00 2.61 -9.03
C TYR A 141 -20.30 3.43 -8.84
N GLY A 142 -20.50 4.41 -9.68
CA GLY A 142 -21.60 5.36 -9.51
C GLY A 142 -21.50 6.07 -8.16
N SER A 143 -22.51 5.91 -7.33
CA SER A 143 -22.54 6.43 -5.95
C SER A 143 -22.08 5.44 -4.89
N THR A 144 -21.75 4.20 -5.27
CA THR A 144 -21.31 3.16 -4.35
C THR A 144 -19.80 3.16 -4.24
N TYR A 145 -19.29 3.28 -3.02
CA TYR A 145 -17.86 3.24 -2.72
C TYR A 145 -17.49 1.85 -2.19
N TYR A 146 -16.44 1.25 -2.79
CA TYR A 146 -15.82 0.00 -2.34
C TYR A 146 -14.69 0.26 -1.35
N SER A 147 -13.94 1.38 -1.55
CA SER A 147 -12.91 1.78 -0.59
C SER A 147 -13.48 1.98 0.80
N ASP A 148 -12.77 1.45 1.79
CA ASP A 148 -13.14 1.51 3.20
C ASP A 148 -13.50 2.94 3.62
N SER A 149 -14.56 3.09 4.38
CA SER A 149 -15.07 4.39 4.80
C SER A 149 -14.11 5.16 5.69
N ALA A 150 -13.23 4.48 6.43
CA ALA A 150 -12.20 5.11 7.24
C ALA A 150 -11.09 5.77 6.39
N THR A 151 -10.96 5.39 5.11
CA THR A 151 -9.96 5.96 4.20
C THR A 151 -10.38 7.28 3.58
N ARG A 152 -11.62 7.71 3.74
CA ARG A 152 -12.19 8.83 2.98
C ARG A 152 -13.20 9.64 3.78
N THR A 153 -13.35 10.88 3.37
CA THR A 153 -14.45 11.76 3.80
C THR A 153 -15.29 12.09 2.57
N GLY A 154 -16.53 11.59 2.56
CA GLY A 154 -17.36 11.68 1.35
C GLY A 154 -16.73 10.94 0.17
N GLY A 155 -16.44 11.65 -0.90
CA GLY A 155 -15.84 11.12 -2.13
C GLY A 155 -14.33 11.35 -2.27
N THR A 156 -13.66 11.83 -1.23
CA THR A 156 -12.24 12.21 -1.24
C THR A 156 -11.48 11.39 -0.21
N TYR A 157 -10.33 10.87 -0.58
CA TYR A 157 -9.46 10.15 0.35
C TYR A 157 -8.89 11.09 1.41
N ASN A 158 -8.70 10.56 2.59
CA ASN A 158 -7.88 11.17 3.64
C ASN A 158 -6.44 10.69 3.41
N SER A 159 -5.54 11.60 3.00
CA SER A 159 -4.15 11.22 2.79
C SER A 159 -3.54 10.59 4.05
N PRO A 160 -2.87 9.43 3.95
CA PRO A 160 -2.16 8.84 5.08
C PRO A 160 -0.78 9.44 5.30
N ILE A 161 -0.35 10.39 4.45
CA ILE A 161 0.96 11.04 4.56
C ILE A 161 0.88 12.10 5.66
N SER A 162 1.64 11.90 6.73
CA SER A 162 1.68 12.81 7.87
C SER A 162 2.72 13.93 7.72
N HIS A 163 3.83 13.68 6.99
CA HIS A 163 4.92 14.64 6.83
C HIS A 163 5.53 14.57 5.41
N GLN A 164 6.07 15.70 4.94
CA GLN A 164 6.66 15.81 3.59
C GLN A 164 7.79 14.81 3.31
N CYS A 165 8.55 14.40 4.33
CA CYS A 165 9.67 13.50 4.19
C CYS A 165 9.30 12.03 4.48
N GLN A 166 8.04 11.72 4.76
CA GLN A 166 7.59 10.35 5.01
C GLN A 166 7.73 9.52 3.74
N LYS A 167 8.41 8.39 3.86
CA LYS A 167 8.58 7.46 2.74
C LYS A 167 7.28 6.72 2.48
N ASN A 168 6.94 6.60 1.20
CA ASN A 168 5.74 5.90 0.76
C ASN A 168 6.13 4.87 -0.30
N HIS A 169 5.68 3.64 -0.14
CA HIS A 169 5.96 2.52 -1.02
C HIS A 169 4.65 1.87 -1.45
N VAL A 170 4.64 1.40 -2.69
CA VAL A 170 3.57 0.54 -3.22
C VAL A 170 4.19 -0.78 -3.62
N VAL A 171 3.63 -1.87 -3.12
CA VAL A 171 4.05 -3.25 -3.42
C VAL A 171 2.89 -3.93 -4.11
N LEU A 172 3.08 -4.29 -5.37
CA LEU A 172 2.10 -5.01 -6.17
C LEU A 172 2.48 -6.49 -6.26
N PHE A 173 1.54 -7.36 -5.90
CA PHE A 173 1.62 -8.79 -6.14
C PHE A 173 0.72 -9.16 -7.32
N SER A 174 1.30 -9.64 -8.42
CA SER A 174 0.57 -10.05 -9.62
C SER A 174 1.28 -11.18 -10.33
N ASP A 175 0.52 -12.04 -10.99
CA ASP A 175 1.02 -13.18 -11.78
C ASP A 175 1.04 -12.92 -13.29
N GLY A 176 0.57 -11.77 -13.73
CA GLY A 176 0.32 -11.60 -15.14
C GLY A 176 0.43 -10.20 -15.71
N GLN A 177 0.16 -10.17 -17.01
CA GLN A 177 0.07 -8.94 -17.77
C GLN A 177 -1.26 -8.24 -17.50
N PRO A 178 -1.28 -6.90 -17.55
CA PRO A 178 -2.52 -6.14 -17.44
C PRO A 178 -3.56 -6.63 -18.43
N SER A 179 -4.77 -6.82 -17.95
CA SER A 179 -5.95 -7.02 -18.78
C SER A 179 -7.07 -6.11 -18.26
N SER A 180 -7.85 -5.55 -19.16
CA SER A 180 -8.90 -4.59 -18.79
C SER A 180 -8.37 -3.22 -18.31
N ASP A 181 -7.13 -2.86 -18.60
CA ASP A 181 -6.55 -1.54 -18.43
C ASP A 181 -7.11 -0.60 -19.52
N THR A 182 -8.28 -0.04 -19.31
CA THR A 182 -8.99 0.75 -20.34
C THR A 182 -9.22 2.21 -19.95
N GLY A 183 -8.82 2.61 -18.76
CA GLY A 183 -9.27 3.87 -18.16
C GLY A 183 -8.24 4.96 -17.98
N VAL A 184 -6.95 4.72 -18.13
CA VAL A 184 -5.94 5.74 -17.85
C VAL A 184 -5.52 6.43 -19.14
N ASN A 185 -6.09 7.61 -19.39
CA ASN A 185 -5.62 8.53 -20.42
C ASN A 185 -4.45 9.33 -19.84
N TYR A 186 -3.24 8.92 -20.14
CA TYR A 186 -2.06 9.77 -19.97
C TYR A 186 -2.08 10.82 -21.08
N GLY A 187 -2.76 11.96 -20.81
CA GLY A 187 -2.74 13.13 -21.69
C GLY A 187 -1.39 13.82 -21.71
#